data_88437839ba66b47f3f1ec71c33df5da5
#
_entry.id   88437839ba66b47f3f1ec71c33df5da5
#
_cell.length_a   1.000
_cell.length_b   1.000
_cell.length_c   1.000
_cell.angle_alpha   90.00
_cell.angle_beta   90.00
_cell.angle_gamma   90.00
#
_symmetry.space_group_name_H-M   'P 1'
#
loop_
_entity.id
_entity.type
_entity.pdbx_description
1 polymer ?
#
loop_
_entity_poly.entity_id
_entity_poly.type
_entity_poly.pdbx_seq_one_letter_code
_entity_poly.pdbx_strand_id
1 'polypeptide(L)'
;MKFIRENLGLVEKSAKEKGYKVNIQEVLKLDDERKEILSEVEGLRQRRNEIAAKMKGGKPSADLIAEGKEIKAELADKEKVLAEAEEKLKNFVKSVPNVIFDDVPLGGEECSVEVKKWGKNHTEGVDHLDFATSRDWLDFERGAKVAGAKFYYLKGDLALLENALLQYGLSKVLEHGFTFMTVPDMVCSRVLEGCGFNPRSSEQSDEYYIEGEDLAMIATAEMSLTGYHMDEIIDEEKLPLFYAGYSPCFRKEAGAYGKYTRGLFRVHQFNKLEMYAFCLPEQSKEIHEKILAIEEDIWQGLGIPYHVINIAAGDLGAPAAKKYDMEYWSPVNQKYQEITSCSNCTDFQARAVNCRVRRKDGTVEFVHTLNGTAIPLARALVVLLENYATKDGKFMVPEVLQPYMGGKKEL
;
A
#
# COMPACT_ATOMS: atom_id res chain seq x y z
N MET A 1 -11.02 17.20 6.78
CA MET A 1 -11.56 18.53 6.36
C MET A 1 -10.75 19.72 6.87
N LYS A 2 -10.40 19.83 8.18
CA LYS A 2 -9.60 20.96 8.71
C LYS A 2 -8.31 21.18 7.92
N PHE A 3 -7.48 20.15 7.76
CA PHE A 3 -6.23 20.22 6.99
C PHE A 3 -6.43 20.73 5.55
N ILE A 4 -7.46 20.21 4.85
CA ILE A 4 -7.77 20.63 3.46
C ILE A 4 -8.09 22.14 3.42
N ARG A 5 -8.86 22.66 4.39
CA ARG A 5 -9.22 24.10 4.45
C ARG A 5 -8.00 24.99 4.75
N GLU A 6 -7.13 24.54 5.66
CA GLU A 6 -5.93 25.30 6.06
C GLU A 6 -4.82 25.25 5.01
N ASN A 7 -4.80 24.20 4.16
CA ASN A 7 -3.73 23.93 3.20
C ASN A 7 -4.26 23.74 1.76
N LEU A 8 -5.31 24.47 1.38
CA LEU A 8 -6.00 24.29 0.10
C LEU A 8 -5.05 24.24 -1.10
N GLY A 9 -4.17 25.24 -1.22
CA GLY A 9 -3.24 25.31 -2.36
C GLY A 9 -2.25 24.15 -2.43
N LEU A 10 -1.82 23.61 -1.28
CA LEU A 10 -0.94 22.44 -1.23
C LEU A 10 -1.70 21.17 -1.69
N VAL A 11 -2.95 20.99 -1.25
CA VAL A 11 -3.78 19.84 -1.63
C VAL A 11 -4.12 19.87 -3.11
N GLU A 12 -4.53 21.04 -3.65
CA GLU A 12 -4.81 21.23 -5.08
C GLU A 12 -3.57 20.98 -5.94
N LYS A 13 -2.41 21.53 -5.55
CA LYS A 13 -1.12 21.28 -6.21
C LYS A 13 -0.80 19.79 -6.21
N SER A 14 -0.87 19.13 -5.06
CA SER A 14 -0.52 17.71 -4.93
C SER A 14 -1.42 16.80 -5.77
N ALA A 15 -2.74 17.07 -5.77
CA ALA A 15 -3.68 16.33 -6.60
C ALA A 15 -3.39 16.50 -8.10
N LYS A 16 -3.10 17.73 -8.52
CA LYS A 16 -2.76 18.06 -9.91
C LYS A 16 -1.47 17.37 -10.35
N GLU A 17 -0.39 17.50 -9.57
CA GLU A 17 0.92 16.94 -9.90
C GLU A 17 0.90 15.40 -9.94
N LYS A 18 0.08 14.78 -9.09
CA LYS A 18 -0.18 13.33 -9.12
C LYS A 18 -1.13 12.89 -10.24
N GLY A 19 -1.70 13.81 -11.03
CA GLY A 19 -2.63 13.50 -12.11
C GLY A 19 -4.03 13.04 -11.67
N TYR A 20 -4.43 13.31 -10.41
CA TYR A 20 -5.77 13.03 -9.92
C TYR A 20 -6.75 14.13 -10.30
N LYS A 21 -7.86 13.74 -10.97
CA LYS A 21 -8.94 14.66 -11.39
C LYS A 21 -9.96 14.83 -10.28
N VAL A 22 -9.59 15.51 -9.21
CA VAL A 22 -10.48 15.82 -8.08
C VAL A 22 -10.67 17.33 -7.96
N ASN A 23 -11.92 17.76 -7.77
CA ASN A 23 -12.24 19.16 -7.51
C ASN A 23 -12.28 19.41 -6.00
N ILE A 24 -11.21 19.97 -5.45
CA ILE A 24 -11.10 20.23 -4.00
C ILE A 24 -12.11 21.29 -3.54
N GLN A 25 -12.45 22.25 -4.38
CA GLN A 25 -13.49 23.27 -4.06
C GLN A 25 -14.87 22.62 -3.88
N GLU A 26 -15.17 21.57 -4.67
CA GLU A 26 -16.43 20.82 -4.51
C GLU A 26 -16.45 20.03 -3.19
N VAL A 27 -15.30 19.49 -2.78
CA VAL A 27 -15.16 18.82 -1.45
C VAL A 27 -15.47 19.80 -0.32
N LEU A 28 -14.97 21.05 -0.41
CA LEU A 28 -15.23 22.09 0.58
C LEU A 28 -16.71 22.50 0.61
N LYS A 29 -17.32 22.64 -0.56
CA LYS A 29 -18.75 22.96 -0.69
C LYS A 29 -19.63 21.87 -0.07
N LEU A 30 -19.35 20.61 -0.35
CA LEU A 30 -20.07 19.48 0.24
C LEU A 30 -19.93 19.42 1.78
N ASP A 31 -18.76 19.77 2.32
CA ASP A 31 -18.58 19.86 3.78
C ASP A 31 -19.41 21.02 4.38
N ASP A 32 -19.53 22.13 3.68
CA ASP A 32 -20.35 23.27 4.15
C ASP A 32 -21.85 22.92 4.10
N GLU A 33 -22.34 22.33 3.00
CA GLU A 33 -23.71 21.81 2.89
C GLU A 33 -24.02 20.78 4.01
N ARG A 34 -23.11 19.84 4.27
CA ARG A 34 -23.26 18.88 5.37
C ARG A 34 -23.36 19.56 6.74
N LYS A 35 -22.55 20.62 6.99
CA LYS A 35 -22.58 21.35 8.26
C LYS A 35 -23.91 22.10 8.46
N GLU A 36 -24.46 22.65 7.41
CA GLU A 36 -25.78 23.32 7.46
C GLU A 36 -26.86 22.29 7.83
N ILE A 37 -26.93 21.17 7.13
CA ILE A 37 -27.87 20.06 7.42
C ILE A 37 -27.69 19.54 8.86
N LEU A 38 -26.43 19.33 9.31
CA LEU A 38 -26.13 18.88 10.68
C LEU A 38 -26.66 19.86 11.73
N SER A 39 -26.49 21.17 11.51
CA SER A 39 -27.01 22.22 12.39
C SER A 39 -28.54 22.18 12.50
N GLU A 40 -29.25 21.94 11.39
CA GLU A 40 -30.71 21.77 11.39
C GLU A 40 -31.14 20.52 12.18
N VAL A 41 -30.45 19.40 11.96
CA VAL A 41 -30.70 18.11 12.69
C VAL A 41 -30.47 18.28 14.19
N GLU A 42 -29.40 18.99 14.59
CA GLU A 42 -29.13 19.25 16.01
C GLU A 42 -30.21 20.16 16.63
N GLY A 43 -30.66 21.16 15.92
CA GLY A 43 -31.78 22.01 16.36
C GLY A 43 -33.08 21.23 16.56
N LEU A 44 -33.42 20.34 15.62
CA LEU A 44 -34.58 19.44 15.75
C LEU A 44 -34.45 18.43 16.90
N ARG A 45 -33.24 17.89 17.12
CA ARG A 45 -32.96 17.01 18.27
C ARG A 45 -33.14 17.75 19.60
N GLN A 46 -32.69 18.98 19.70
CA GLN A 46 -32.88 19.81 20.87
C GLN A 46 -34.38 20.07 21.12
N ARG A 47 -35.15 20.51 20.11
CA ARG A 47 -36.59 20.72 20.23
C ARG A 47 -37.34 19.47 20.63
N ARG A 48 -37.01 18.32 20.03
CA ARG A 48 -37.56 17.01 20.43
C ARG A 48 -37.34 16.71 21.92
N ASN A 49 -36.13 16.99 22.41
CA ASN A 49 -35.78 16.74 23.83
C ASN A 49 -36.57 17.69 24.78
N GLU A 50 -36.75 18.97 24.39
CA GLU A 50 -37.54 19.94 25.14
C GLU A 50 -39.02 19.50 25.23
N ILE A 51 -39.61 19.04 24.12
CA ILE A 51 -40.98 18.52 24.11
C ILE A 51 -41.09 17.26 24.98
N ALA A 52 -40.14 16.34 24.86
CA ALA A 52 -40.11 15.13 25.68
C ALA A 52 -40.03 15.47 27.18
N ALA A 53 -39.27 16.49 27.58
CA ALA A 53 -39.21 16.98 28.93
C ALA A 53 -40.53 17.56 29.43
N LYS A 54 -41.22 18.38 28.59
CA LYS A 54 -42.55 18.93 28.90
C LYS A 54 -43.60 17.81 29.04
N MET A 55 -43.53 16.76 28.27
CA MET A 55 -44.43 15.59 28.37
C MET A 55 -44.29 14.79 29.66
N LYS A 56 -43.11 14.80 30.29
CA LYS A 56 -42.85 14.08 31.56
C LYS A 56 -43.48 14.78 32.79
N GLY A 57 -43.86 16.06 32.66
CA GLY A 57 -44.37 16.88 33.78
C GLY A 57 -45.87 16.74 34.08
N GLY A 58 -46.63 15.89 33.35
CA GLY A 58 -48.04 15.67 33.54
C GLY A 58 -48.73 15.04 32.33
N LYS A 59 -50.11 15.09 32.25
CA LYS A 59 -50.83 14.59 31.06
C LYS A 59 -50.60 15.58 29.89
N PRO A 60 -49.94 15.16 28.82
CA PRO A 60 -49.59 16.06 27.74
C PRO A 60 -50.84 16.54 26.98
N SER A 61 -50.85 17.81 26.51
CA SER A 61 -51.90 18.31 25.65
C SER A 61 -51.90 17.68 24.27
N ALA A 62 -53.04 17.69 23.62
CA ALA A 62 -53.14 17.17 22.21
C ALA A 62 -52.20 17.89 21.27
N ASP A 63 -52.02 19.19 21.44
CA ASP A 63 -51.12 20.04 20.61
C ASP A 63 -49.66 19.66 20.85
N LEU A 64 -49.25 19.37 22.09
CA LEU A 64 -47.87 18.96 22.40
C LEU A 64 -47.56 17.57 21.80
N ILE A 65 -48.58 16.67 21.78
CA ILE A 65 -48.45 15.35 21.15
C ILE A 65 -48.35 15.52 19.60
N ALA A 66 -49.10 16.41 19.02
CA ALA A 66 -49.06 16.70 17.56
C ALA A 66 -47.68 17.28 17.17
N GLU A 67 -47.19 18.29 17.90
CA GLU A 67 -45.86 18.89 17.69
C GLU A 67 -44.75 17.84 17.84
N GLY A 68 -44.82 16.98 18.84
CA GLY A 68 -43.83 15.89 19.02
C GLY A 68 -43.81 14.88 17.87
N LYS A 69 -44.97 14.61 17.25
CA LYS A 69 -45.06 13.71 16.06
C LYS A 69 -44.47 14.40 14.83
N GLU A 70 -44.79 15.69 14.62
CA GLU A 70 -44.29 16.49 13.49
C GLU A 70 -42.76 16.57 13.53
N ILE A 71 -42.17 16.98 14.66
CA ILE A 71 -40.74 17.07 14.84
C ILE A 71 -40.05 15.69 14.66
N LYS A 72 -40.70 14.62 15.10
CA LYS A 72 -40.13 13.26 14.90
C LYS A 72 -40.08 12.90 13.40
N ALA A 73 -41.11 13.24 12.64
CA ALA A 73 -41.13 13.00 11.20
C ALA A 73 -40.09 13.85 10.47
N GLU A 74 -40.07 15.19 10.75
CA GLU A 74 -39.09 16.12 10.17
C GLU A 74 -37.64 15.70 10.50
N LEU A 75 -37.37 15.29 11.73
CA LEU A 75 -36.06 14.80 12.15
C LEU A 75 -35.64 13.55 11.37
N ALA A 76 -36.53 12.59 11.16
CA ALA A 76 -36.23 11.39 10.40
C ALA A 76 -35.89 11.69 8.94
N ASP A 77 -36.60 12.60 8.30
CA ASP A 77 -36.33 13.05 6.94
C ASP A 77 -34.99 13.80 6.85
N LYS A 78 -34.69 14.70 7.79
CA LYS A 78 -33.43 15.44 7.82
C LYS A 78 -32.22 14.54 8.15
N GLU A 79 -32.38 13.55 9.04
CA GLU A 79 -31.32 12.55 9.32
C GLU A 79 -31.00 11.72 8.09
N LYS A 80 -31.98 11.39 7.24
CA LYS A 80 -31.74 10.72 5.97
C LYS A 80 -30.92 11.59 5.01
N VAL A 81 -31.30 12.87 4.86
CA VAL A 81 -30.57 13.83 4.01
C VAL A 81 -29.14 14.03 4.53
N LEU A 82 -28.95 14.08 5.87
CA LEU A 82 -27.62 14.17 6.46
C LEU A 82 -26.77 12.95 6.11
N ALA A 83 -27.32 11.74 6.24
CA ALA A 83 -26.59 10.51 5.90
C ALA A 83 -26.18 10.46 4.42
N GLU A 84 -27.06 10.89 3.51
CA GLU A 84 -26.75 11.00 2.07
C GLU A 84 -25.62 12.02 1.82
N ALA A 85 -25.66 13.19 2.49
CA ALA A 85 -24.62 14.23 2.38
C ALA A 85 -23.27 13.74 2.95
N GLU A 86 -23.28 13.04 4.08
CA GLU A 86 -22.09 12.45 4.70
C GLU A 86 -21.45 11.38 3.80
N GLU A 87 -22.26 10.51 3.21
CA GLU A 87 -21.77 9.47 2.28
C GLU A 87 -21.16 10.11 1.01
N LYS A 88 -21.85 11.09 0.43
CA LYS A 88 -21.36 11.84 -0.72
C LYS A 88 -20.01 12.50 -0.42
N LEU A 89 -19.93 13.25 0.69
CA LEU A 89 -18.68 13.89 1.13
C LEU A 89 -17.57 12.84 1.34
N LYS A 90 -17.86 11.72 2.00
CA LYS A 90 -16.91 10.64 2.23
C LYS A 90 -16.31 10.11 0.92
N ASN A 91 -17.15 9.89 -0.10
CA ASN A 91 -16.70 9.39 -1.40
C ASN A 91 -15.82 10.42 -2.13
N PHE A 92 -16.14 11.71 -2.05
CA PHE A 92 -15.28 12.76 -2.61
C PHE A 92 -13.94 12.87 -1.87
N VAL A 93 -13.96 12.83 -0.53
CA VAL A 93 -12.72 12.89 0.28
C VAL A 93 -11.80 11.70 0.00
N LYS A 94 -12.34 10.50 -0.22
CA LYS A 94 -11.56 9.31 -0.62
C LYS A 94 -10.79 9.49 -1.94
N SER A 95 -11.30 10.32 -2.86
CA SER A 95 -10.64 10.58 -4.14
C SER A 95 -9.50 11.62 -4.04
N VAL A 96 -9.35 12.30 -2.90
CA VAL A 96 -8.27 13.27 -2.67
C VAL A 96 -6.98 12.50 -2.33
N PRO A 97 -5.93 12.57 -3.15
CA PRO A 97 -4.68 11.89 -2.85
C PRO A 97 -3.94 12.58 -1.72
N ASN A 98 -2.97 11.88 -1.16
CA ASN A 98 -2.05 12.43 -0.17
C ASN A 98 -1.22 13.59 -0.74
N VAL A 99 -0.81 14.52 0.12
CA VAL A 99 0.09 15.61 -0.25
C VAL A 99 1.51 15.07 -0.51
N ILE A 100 2.21 15.69 -1.44
CA ILE A 100 3.60 15.35 -1.77
C ILE A 100 4.57 16.15 -0.88
N PHE A 101 5.75 15.55 -0.59
CA PHE A 101 6.83 16.28 0.07
C PHE A 101 7.51 17.25 -0.92
N ASP A 102 8.17 18.28 -0.38
CA ASP A 102 8.78 19.35 -1.17
C ASP A 102 9.95 18.87 -2.05
N ASP A 103 10.59 17.75 -1.67
CA ASP A 103 11.72 17.14 -2.37
C ASP A 103 11.30 16.06 -3.39
N VAL A 104 10.00 15.91 -3.65
CA VAL A 104 9.47 15.02 -4.70
C VAL A 104 9.60 15.74 -6.05
N PRO A 105 10.24 15.11 -7.05
CA PRO A 105 10.31 15.65 -8.41
C PRO A 105 8.91 15.83 -9.00
N LEU A 106 8.69 16.95 -9.71
CA LEU A 106 7.41 17.21 -10.38
C LEU A 106 7.46 16.73 -11.83
N GLY A 107 6.33 16.26 -12.33
CA GLY A 107 6.19 15.74 -13.70
C GLY A 107 5.84 14.26 -13.74
N GLY A 108 5.95 13.65 -14.92
CA GLY A 108 5.68 12.23 -15.16
C GLY A 108 6.83 11.30 -14.72
N GLU A 109 6.70 10.01 -15.01
CA GLU A 109 7.70 8.96 -14.67
C GLU A 109 9.13 9.35 -15.11
N GLU A 110 9.26 9.98 -16.28
CA GLU A 110 10.53 10.44 -16.86
C GLU A 110 11.24 11.54 -16.05
N CYS A 111 10.54 12.16 -15.10
CA CYS A 111 11.08 13.19 -14.21
C CYS A 111 11.63 12.60 -12.90
N SER A 112 11.54 11.29 -12.70
CA SER A 112 12.14 10.62 -11.53
C SER A 112 13.65 10.80 -11.51
N VAL A 113 14.25 10.94 -10.31
CA VAL A 113 15.65 11.34 -10.15
C VAL A 113 16.45 10.25 -9.45
N GLU A 114 17.57 9.84 -10.05
CA GLU A 114 18.54 8.95 -9.40
C GLU A 114 19.16 9.67 -8.19
N VAL A 115 19.06 9.06 -7.00
CA VAL A 115 19.58 9.59 -5.75
C VAL A 115 20.76 8.79 -5.19
N LYS A 116 20.85 7.50 -5.52
CA LYS A 116 21.93 6.60 -5.11
C LYS A 116 22.20 5.57 -6.19
N LYS A 117 23.43 5.04 -6.18
CA LYS A 117 23.84 3.93 -7.04
C LYS A 117 24.86 3.06 -6.35
N TRP A 118 24.79 1.75 -6.53
CA TRP A 118 25.71 0.79 -5.99
C TRP A 118 26.04 -0.33 -6.99
N GLY A 119 27.27 -0.84 -6.89
CA GLY A 119 27.74 -1.94 -7.74
C GLY A 119 28.19 -1.49 -9.12
N LYS A 120 28.73 -2.43 -9.89
CA LYS A 120 29.19 -2.21 -11.25
C LYS A 120 28.30 -2.97 -12.23
N ASN A 121 27.68 -2.26 -13.14
CA ASN A 121 26.90 -2.84 -14.23
C ASN A 121 27.78 -3.75 -15.11
N HIS A 122 27.24 -4.88 -15.49
CA HIS A 122 27.87 -5.81 -16.44
C HIS A 122 26.90 -6.13 -17.58
N THR A 123 27.42 -6.72 -18.65
CA THR A 123 26.66 -6.93 -19.88
C THR A 123 26.46 -8.42 -20.19
N GLU A 124 27.02 -9.29 -19.37
CA GLU A 124 26.89 -10.73 -19.52
C GLU A 124 25.80 -11.24 -18.59
N GLY A 125 24.74 -11.79 -19.17
CA GLY A 125 23.61 -12.39 -18.46
C GLY A 125 22.97 -13.50 -19.29
N VAL A 126 22.20 -14.33 -18.62
CA VAL A 126 21.41 -15.41 -19.25
C VAL A 126 19.94 -15.14 -18.98
N ASP A 127 19.09 -15.25 -20.02
CA ASP A 127 17.65 -15.04 -19.84
C ASP A 127 17.09 -16.03 -18.83
N HIS A 128 16.43 -15.50 -17.79
CA HIS A 128 15.93 -16.29 -16.68
C HIS A 128 14.90 -17.35 -17.09
N LEU A 129 14.05 -17.04 -18.06
CA LEU A 129 12.99 -17.95 -18.53
C LEU A 129 13.62 -19.11 -19.32
N ASP A 130 14.51 -18.80 -20.26
CA ASP A 130 15.17 -19.81 -21.07
C ASP A 130 16.03 -20.75 -20.19
N PHE A 131 16.79 -20.18 -19.25
CA PHE A 131 17.59 -20.95 -18.30
C PHE A 131 16.74 -21.86 -17.42
N ALA A 132 15.74 -21.31 -16.73
CA ALA A 132 14.91 -22.08 -15.79
C ALA A 132 14.05 -23.14 -16.52
N THR A 133 13.60 -22.86 -17.75
CA THR A 133 12.83 -23.81 -18.57
C THR A 133 13.73 -24.97 -19.04
N SER A 134 14.96 -24.70 -19.47
CA SER A 134 15.92 -25.73 -19.91
C SER A 134 16.25 -26.75 -18.81
N ARG A 135 16.14 -26.33 -17.56
CA ARG A 135 16.39 -27.16 -16.36
C ARG A 135 15.13 -27.81 -15.77
N ASP A 136 14.00 -27.62 -16.41
CA ASP A 136 12.68 -28.05 -15.87
C ASP A 136 12.37 -27.49 -14.46
N TRP A 137 12.87 -26.28 -14.16
CA TRP A 137 12.67 -25.60 -12.87
C TRP A 137 11.43 -24.71 -12.84
N LEU A 138 10.96 -24.28 -14.03
CA LEU A 138 9.84 -23.34 -14.19
C LEU A 138 8.86 -23.89 -15.22
N ASP A 139 7.57 -23.92 -14.87
CA ASP A 139 6.52 -24.51 -15.71
C ASP A 139 5.31 -23.57 -15.81
N PHE A 140 5.29 -22.76 -16.84
CA PHE A 140 4.15 -21.90 -17.18
C PHE A 140 3.04 -22.65 -17.91
N GLU A 141 3.36 -23.72 -18.64
CA GLU A 141 2.35 -24.47 -19.41
C GLU A 141 1.34 -25.13 -18.45
N ARG A 142 1.85 -25.81 -17.43
CA ARG A 142 1.01 -26.41 -16.40
C ARG A 142 0.34 -25.36 -15.51
N GLY A 143 1.02 -24.25 -15.21
CA GLY A 143 0.42 -23.12 -14.52
C GLY A 143 -0.78 -22.56 -15.27
N ALA A 144 -0.62 -22.31 -16.56
CA ALA A 144 -1.70 -21.82 -17.43
C ALA A 144 -2.87 -22.82 -17.54
N LYS A 145 -2.59 -24.10 -17.57
CA LYS A 145 -3.60 -25.15 -17.62
C LYS A 145 -4.47 -25.22 -16.35
N VAL A 146 -3.88 -24.89 -15.19
CA VAL A 146 -4.55 -24.99 -13.88
C VAL A 146 -5.29 -23.70 -13.52
N ALA A 147 -4.65 -22.52 -13.73
CA ALA A 147 -5.14 -21.26 -13.22
C ALA A 147 -5.21 -20.13 -14.28
N GLY A 148 -4.78 -20.38 -15.51
CA GLY A 148 -4.74 -19.40 -16.57
C GLY A 148 -3.34 -18.84 -16.82
N ALA A 149 -3.23 -17.97 -17.83
CA ALA A 149 -1.95 -17.35 -18.21
C ALA A 149 -1.31 -16.62 -17.02
N LYS A 150 0.04 -16.54 -17.01
CA LYS A 150 0.81 -15.86 -15.96
C LYS A 150 0.73 -16.49 -14.55
N PHE A 151 0.19 -17.71 -14.42
CA PHE A 151 0.42 -18.61 -13.29
C PHE A 151 1.50 -19.62 -13.64
N TYR A 152 2.24 -20.10 -12.65
CA TYR A 152 3.43 -20.93 -12.86
C TYR A 152 3.64 -21.92 -11.70
N TYR A 153 4.46 -22.94 -11.96
CA TYR A 153 5.03 -23.78 -10.93
C TYR A 153 6.55 -23.58 -10.89
N LEU A 154 7.09 -23.45 -9.69
CA LEU A 154 8.52 -23.60 -9.43
C LEU A 154 8.80 -25.05 -9.02
N LYS A 155 9.91 -25.60 -9.49
CA LYS A 155 10.31 -26.99 -9.22
C LYS A 155 11.78 -27.10 -8.83
N GLY A 156 12.10 -28.14 -8.07
CA GLY A 156 13.48 -28.49 -7.76
C GLY A 156 14.26 -27.38 -7.08
N ASP A 157 15.47 -27.14 -7.55
CA ASP A 157 16.39 -26.18 -6.93
C ASP A 157 15.89 -24.74 -7.01
N LEU A 158 15.07 -24.36 -8.02
CA LEU A 158 14.50 -23.01 -8.08
C LEU A 158 13.47 -22.77 -6.98
N ALA A 159 12.64 -23.76 -6.63
CA ALA A 159 11.73 -23.66 -5.50
C ALA A 159 12.47 -23.59 -4.15
N LEU A 160 13.60 -24.30 -4.04
CA LEU A 160 14.47 -24.21 -2.86
C LEU A 160 15.17 -22.84 -2.79
N LEU A 161 15.56 -22.26 -3.93
CA LEU A 161 16.17 -20.93 -4.00
C LEU A 161 15.17 -19.84 -3.58
N GLU A 162 13.87 -19.96 -3.96
CA GLU A 162 12.83 -19.06 -3.45
C GLU A 162 12.74 -19.08 -1.92
N ASN A 163 12.78 -20.28 -1.33
CA ASN A 163 12.79 -20.46 0.12
C ASN A 163 14.05 -19.88 0.77
N ALA A 164 15.21 -20.08 0.17
CA ALA A 164 16.48 -19.53 0.65
C ALA A 164 16.45 -17.99 0.64
N LEU A 165 15.91 -17.37 -0.41
CA LEU A 165 15.69 -15.92 -0.51
C LEU A 165 14.77 -15.40 0.61
N LEU A 166 13.66 -16.11 0.86
CA LEU A 166 12.76 -15.73 1.95
C LEU A 166 13.47 -15.76 3.30
N GLN A 167 14.20 -16.84 3.60
CA GLN A 167 14.92 -16.98 4.88
C GLN A 167 16.03 -15.92 5.03
N TYR A 168 16.76 -15.62 3.97
CA TYR A 168 17.75 -14.56 3.95
C TYR A 168 17.12 -13.17 4.21
N GLY A 169 16.07 -12.83 3.47
CA GLY A 169 15.35 -11.55 3.69
C GLY A 169 14.75 -11.46 5.08
N LEU A 170 14.21 -12.57 5.59
CA LEU A 170 13.69 -12.64 6.95
C LEU A 170 14.78 -12.40 7.99
N SER A 171 15.97 -13.01 7.85
CA SER A 171 17.08 -12.74 8.77
C SER A 171 17.44 -11.27 8.81
N LYS A 172 17.48 -10.60 7.64
CA LYS A 172 17.80 -9.18 7.52
C LYS A 172 16.77 -8.28 8.22
N VAL A 173 15.47 -8.48 7.97
CA VAL A 173 14.45 -7.65 8.62
C VAL A 173 14.38 -7.87 10.13
N LEU A 174 14.65 -9.09 10.61
CA LEU A 174 14.74 -9.39 12.05
C LEU A 174 15.94 -8.71 12.71
N GLU A 175 17.12 -8.68 12.06
CA GLU A 175 18.31 -7.96 12.53
C GLU A 175 18.02 -6.46 12.73
N HIS A 176 17.13 -5.88 11.91
CA HIS A 176 16.70 -4.48 12.00
C HIS A 176 15.52 -4.24 12.94
N GLY A 177 15.10 -5.25 13.71
CA GLY A 177 14.09 -5.12 14.76
C GLY A 177 12.64 -5.20 14.29
N PHE A 178 12.38 -5.76 13.10
CA PHE A 178 11.02 -6.04 12.64
C PHE A 178 10.46 -7.29 13.29
N THR A 179 9.19 -7.28 13.62
CA THR A 179 8.45 -8.47 14.06
C THR A 179 7.90 -9.19 12.84
N PHE A 180 8.30 -10.45 12.64
CA PHE A 180 7.76 -11.28 11.57
C PHE A 180 6.31 -11.67 11.81
N MET A 181 5.49 -11.59 10.76
CA MET A 181 4.08 -11.94 10.78
C MET A 181 3.68 -12.73 9.54
N THR A 182 2.89 -13.78 9.73
CA THR A 182 2.02 -14.31 8.68
C THR A 182 0.70 -13.56 8.76
N VAL A 183 0.20 -13.13 7.64
CA VAL A 183 -0.96 -12.22 7.57
C VAL A 183 -2.13 -12.87 6.84
N PRO A 184 -3.37 -12.42 7.03
CA PRO A 184 -4.48 -12.84 6.18
C PRO A 184 -4.22 -12.47 4.71
N ASP A 185 -4.51 -13.40 3.79
CA ASP A 185 -4.37 -13.20 2.33
C ASP A 185 -5.57 -12.50 1.70
N MET A 186 -6.54 -12.11 2.50
CA MET A 186 -7.75 -11.38 2.11
C MET A 186 -8.06 -10.27 3.10
N VAL A 187 -8.62 -9.17 2.60
CA VAL A 187 -9.02 -8.02 3.42
C VAL A 187 -10.42 -7.55 3.04
N CYS A 188 -11.14 -6.94 3.99
CA CYS A 188 -12.43 -6.31 3.73
C CYS A 188 -12.26 -5.00 2.94
N SER A 189 -13.34 -4.54 2.30
CA SER A 189 -13.34 -3.31 1.50
C SER A 189 -12.83 -2.10 2.25
N ARG A 190 -13.11 -1.96 3.54
CA ARG A 190 -12.63 -0.85 4.35
C ARG A 190 -11.10 -0.77 4.41
N VAL A 191 -10.43 -1.92 4.55
CA VAL A 191 -8.96 -1.99 4.58
C VAL A 191 -8.40 -1.77 3.18
N LEU A 192 -8.97 -2.41 2.16
CA LEU A 192 -8.57 -2.25 0.76
C LEU A 192 -8.59 -0.78 0.33
N GLU A 193 -9.73 -0.11 0.51
CA GLU A 193 -9.88 1.31 0.22
C GLU A 193 -8.94 2.18 1.07
N GLY A 194 -8.77 1.79 2.34
CA GLY A 194 -7.91 2.50 3.31
C GLY A 194 -6.45 2.49 2.93
N CYS A 195 -5.97 1.42 2.30
CA CYS A 195 -4.61 1.35 1.77
C CYS A 195 -4.39 2.26 0.55
N GLY A 196 -5.46 2.79 -0.05
CA GLY A 196 -5.36 3.66 -1.21
C GLY A 196 -5.19 2.92 -2.53
N PHE A 197 -5.53 1.64 -2.59
CA PHE A 197 -5.63 0.87 -3.83
C PHE A 197 -6.89 1.28 -4.60
N ASN A 198 -6.99 2.59 -4.85
CA ASN A 198 -8.03 3.18 -5.67
C ASN A 198 -7.42 3.49 -7.03
N PRO A 199 -7.73 2.72 -8.08
CA PRO A 199 -7.19 2.98 -9.40
C PRO A 199 -7.64 4.35 -9.91
N ARG A 200 -6.81 4.98 -10.77
CA ARG A 200 -7.18 6.24 -11.45
C ARG A 200 -8.38 6.06 -12.39
N SER A 201 -8.67 4.81 -12.79
CA SER A 201 -9.86 4.40 -13.55
C SER A 201 -10.25 2.97 -13.17
N SER A 202 -11.54 2.60 -13.36
CA SER A 202 -12.03 1.24 -13.12
C SER A 202 -11.35 0.16 -13.99
N GLU A 203 -10.79 0.56 -15.14
CA GLU A 203 -10.05 -0.33 -16.05
C GLU A 203 -8.64 -0.69 -15.52
N GLN A 204 -8.15 0.03 -14.52
CA GLN A 204 -6.84 -0.18 -13.90
C GLN A 204 -6.92 -0.91 -12.55
N SER A 205 -8.08 -1.47 -12.19
CA SER A 205 -8.23 -2.24 -10.95
C SER A 205 -7.47 -3.57 -11.03
N ASP A 206 -6.47 -3.72 -10.18
CA ASP A 206 -5.61 -4.91 -10.11
C ASP A 206 -6.09 -5.96 -9.11
N GLU A 207 -7.15 -5.67 -8.33
CA GLU A 207 -7.62 -6.51 -7.24
C GLU A 207 -8.51 -7.65 -7.72
N TYR A 208 -8.38 -8.80 -7.06
CA TYR A 208 -9.32 -9.93 -7.17
C TYR A 208 -10.34 -9.85 -6.03
N TYR A 209 -11.64 -9.77 -6.36
CA TYR A 209 -12.73 -9.75 -5.40
C TYR A 209 -13.34 -11.14 -5.25
N ILE A 210 -13.79 -11.48 -4.05
CA ILE A 210 -14.53 -12.72 -3.78
C ILE A 210 -16.02 -12.45 -4.00
N GLU A 211 -16.62 -13.19 -4.92
CA GLU A 211 -18.03 -13.02 -5.24
C GLU A 211 -18.92 -13.38 -4.04
N GLY A 212 -19.83 -12.48 -3.69
CA GLY A 212 -20.79 -12.67 -2.58
C GLY A 212 -20.24 -12.34 -1.19
N GLU A 213 -18.97 -11.94 -1.06
CA GLU A 213 -18.33 -11.59 0.21
C GLU A 213 -17.77 -10.16 0.16
N ASP A 214 -17.68 -9.50 1.33
CA ASP A 214 -16.95 -8.23 1.47
C ASP A 214 -15.45 -8.50 1.64
N LEU A 215 -14.85 -9.22 0.69
CA LEU A 215 -13.44 -9.60 0.71
C LEU A 215 -12.78 -9.42 -0.66
N ALA A 216 -11.52 -9.00 -0.64
CA ALA A 216 -10.62 -8.99 -1.78
C ALA A 216 -9.30 -9.67 -1.42
N MET A 217 -8.67 -10.34 -2.40
CA MET A 217 -7.33 -10.90 -2.24
C MET A 217 -6.31 -9.78 -2.19
N ILE A 218 -5.30 -9.92 -1.34
CA ILE A 218 -4.27 -8.89 -1.18
C ILE A 218 -3.30 -8.85 -2.35
N ALA A 219 -2.93 -7.64 -2.77
CA ALA A 219 -1.86 -7.40 -3.74
C ALA A 219 -0.47 -7.28 -3.07
N THR A 220 -0.46 -7.19 -1.72
CA THR A 220 0.71 -7.02 -0.86
C THR A 220 0.30 -7.20 0.61
N ALA A 221 1.20 -7.71 1.45
CA ALA A 221 0.99 -7.80 2.90
C ALA A 221 0.76 -6.42 3.56
N GLU A 222 1.19 -5.32 2.91
CA GLU A 222 0.87 -3.96 3.32
C GLU A 222 -0.63 -3.79 3.63
N MET A 223 -1.52 -4.37 2.80
CA MET A 223 -2.96 -4.26 3.00
C MET A 223 -3.38 -4.84 4.36
N SER A 224 -2.98 -6.07 4.65
CA SER A 224 -3.32 -6.74 5.92
C SER A 224 -2.67 -6.06 7.12
N LEU A 225 -1.42 -5.59 6.96
CA LEU A 225 -0.69 -4.87 8.00
C LEU A 225 -1.30 -3.49 8.29
N THR A 226 -1.78 -2.77 7.27
CA THR A 226 -2.52 -1.51 7.46
C THR A 226 -3.75 -1.71 8.35
N GLY A 227 -4.48 -2.81 8.14
CA GLY A 227 -5.66 -3.14 8.94
C GLY A 227 -5.38 -3.65 10.34
N TYR A 228 -4.13 -4.01 10.67
CA TYR A 228 -3.80 -4.69 11.91
C TYR A 228 -4.16 -3.89 13.17
N HIS A 229 -3.97 -2.58 13.15
CA HIS A 229 -4.34 -1.65 14.23
C HIS A 229 -5.59 -0.80 13.90
N MET A 230 -6.52 -1.34 13.09
CA MET A 230 -7.75 -0.64 12.74
C MET A 230 -8.60 -0.34 13.98
N ASP A 231 -9.09 0.93 14.09
CA ASP A 231 -9.89 1.45 15.20
C ASP A 231 -9.17 1.48 16.56
N GLU A 232 -7.83 1.39 16.58
CA GLU A 232 -7.05 1.44 17.81
C GLU A 232 -6.47 2.83 18.08
N ILE A 233 -6.22 3.10 19.38
CA ILE A 233 -5.42 4.23 19.85
C ILE A 233 -4.19 3.63 20.54
N ILE A 234 -3.05 3.76 19.91
CA ILE A 234 -1.75 3.26 20.38
C ILE A 234 -1.15 4.29 21.34
N ASP A 235 -0.57 3.88 22.46
CA ASP A 235 0.17 4.79 23.33
C ASP A 235 1.50 5.17 22.69
N GLU A 236 1.88 6.46 22.77
CA GLU A 236 3.11 7.02 22.15
C GLU A 236 4.37 6.19 22.46
N GLU A 237 4.47 5.65 23.70
CA GLU A 237 5.63 4.88 24.14
C GLU A 237 5.84 3.56 23.42
N LYS A 238 4.82 3.06 22.73
CA LYS A 238 4.88 1.83 21.93
C LYS A 238 5.39 2.05 20.52
N LEU A 239 5.43 3.30 20.04
CA LEU A 239 5.86 3.65 18.70
C LEU A 239 7.37 3.96 18.66
N PRO A 240 8.08 3.63 17.56
CA PRO A 240 7.56 3.02 16.34
C PRO A 240 7.35 1.50 16.46
N LEU A 241 6.36 0.96 15.72
CA LEU A 241 6.13 -0.46 15.55
C LEU A 241 6.58 -0.90 14.16
N PHE A 242 7.37 -1.97 14.08
CA PHE A 242 7.92 -2.51 12.85
C PHE A 242 7.45 -3.94 12.63
N TYR A 243 6.78 -4.19 11.50
CA TYR A 243 6.25 -5.49 11.11
C TYR A 243 6.81 -5.94 9.77
N ALA A 244 7.12 -7.21 9.63
CA ALA A 244 7.49 -7.83 8.36
C ALA A 244 6.47 -8.91 8.03
N GLY A 245 5.61 -8.65 7.04
CA GLY A 245 4.56 -9.56 6.61
C GLY A 245 4.99 -10.40 5.41
N TYR A 246 4.86 -11.72 5.53
CA TYR A 246 5.01 -12.63 4.40
C TYR A 246 3.64 -13.09 3.91
N SER A 247 3.42 -12.98 2.61
CA SER A 247 2.18 -13.43 1.99
C SER A 247 2.36 -13.78 0.51
N PRO A 248 1.49 -14.60 -0.07
CA PRO A 248 1.16 -14.54 -1.48
C PRO A 248 0.54 -13.17 -1.79
N CYS A 249 0.78 -12.69 -3.00
CA CYS A 249 0.25 -11.44 -3.53
C CYS A 249 -0.45 -11.75 -4.85
N PHE A 250 -1.59 -11.13 -5.08
CA PHE A 250 -2.44 -11.38 -6.25
C PHE A 250 -2.70 -10.08 -7.01
N ARG A 251 -2.32 -10.03 -8.30
CA ARG A 251 -2.49 -8.85 -9.15
C ARG A 251 -3.04 -9.26 -10.51
N LYS A 252 -4.06 -8.56 -11.01
CA LYS A 252 -4.57 -8.76 -12.38
C LYS A 252 -3.63 -8.23 -13.45
N GLU A 253 -2.68 -7.34 -13.05
CA GLU A 253 -1.74 -6.67 -13.97
C GLU A 253 -2.45 -5.94 -15.12
N ALA A 254 -3.63 -5.38 -14.86
CA ALA A 254 -4.51 -4.75 -15.84
C ALA A 254 -3.87 -3.54 -16.57
N GLY A 255 -2.91 -2.86 -15.95
CA GLY A 255 -2.20 -1.70 -16.52
C GLY A 255 -0.84 -2.02 -17.16
N ALA A 256 -0.48 -3.29 -17.33
CA ALA A 256 0.87 -3.69 -17.74
C ALA A 256 1.16 -3.60 -19.24
N TYR A 257 0.27 -3.03 -20.07
CA TYR A 257 0.46 -2.92 -21.50
C TYR A 257 1.71 -2.08 -21.83
N GLY A 258 2.63 -2.67 -22.64
CA GLY A 258 3.90 -2.02 -23.01
C GLY A 258 5.05 -2.14 -22.00
N LYS A 259 4.81 -2.64 -20.79
CA LYS A 259 5.86 -2.90 -19.78
C LYS A 259 6.52 -4.26 -20.01
N TYR A 260 7.74 -4.44 -19.42
CA TYR A 260 8.43 -5.73 -19.48
C TYR A 260 7.62 -6.80 -18.71
N THR A 261 7.22 -7.86 -19.41
CA THR A 261 6.30 -8.88 -18.86
C THR A 261 6.81 -10.32 -19.05
N ARG A 262 8.08 -10.50 -19.46
CA ARG A 262 8.64 -11.82 -19.76
C ARG A 262 8.78 -12.66 -18.48
N GLY A 263 8.41 -13.93 -18.57
CA GLY A 263 8.60 -14.94 -17.53
C GLY A 263 8.02 -14.52 -16.17
N LEU A 264 8.83 -14.64 -15.11
CA LEU A 264 8.46 -14.38 -13.72
C LEU A 264 8.40 -12.89 -13.35
N PHE A 265 8.80 -11.98 -14.23
CA PHE A 265 8.88 -10.56 -13.89
C PHE A 265 7.51 -9.93 -13.58
N ARG A 266 6.44 -10.37 -14.31
CA ARG A 266 5.05 -10.00 -14.08
C ARG A 266 4.14 -11.20 -14.15
N VAL A 267 3.56 -11.55 -13.01
CA VAL A 267 2.74 -12.74 -12.80
C VAL A 267 1.53 -12.38 -11.93
N HIS A 268 0.45 -13.16 -12.04
CA HIS A 268 -0.79 -12.90 -11.30
C HIS A 268 -0.71 -13.30 -9.82
N GLN A 269 0.19 -14.21 -9.49
CA GLN A 269 0.46 -14.65 -8.12
C GLN A 269 1.96 -14.75 -7.87
N PHE A 270 2.43 -14.19 -6.76
CA PHE A 270 3.83 -14.27 -6.32
C PHE A 270 3.90 -14.10 -4.81
N ASN A 271 5.01 -14.54 -4.21
CA ASN A 271 5.26 -14.37 -2.78
C ASN A 271 6.11 -13.12 -2.52
N LYS A 272 5.86 -12.43 -1.40
CA LYS A 272 6.57 -11.21 -1.02
C LYS A 272 6.76 -11.14 0.49
N LEU A 273 7.95 -10.71 0.91
CA LEU A 273 8.22 -10.25 2.27
C LEU A 273 8.17 -8.72 2.26
N GLU A 274 7.22 -8.14 3.00
CA GLU A 274 6.94 -6.70 3.07
C GLU A 274 7.24 -6.14 4.44
N MET A 275 7.97 -5.04 4.49
CA MET A 275 8.19 -4.24 5.70
C MET A 275 7.07 -3.21 5.85
N TYR A 276 6.59 -3.02 7.07
CA TYR A 276 5.58 -2.02 7.39
C TYR A 276 5.86 -1.37 8.75
N ALA A 277 5.66 -0.06 8.83
CA ALA A 277 5.90 0.68 10.05
C ALA A 277 4.70 1.57 10.43
N PHE A 278 4.38 1.59 11.71
CA PHE A 278 3.54 2.63 12.35
C PHE A 278 4.44 3.49 13.20
N CYS A 279 4.35 4.81 13.05
CA CYS A 279 5.24 5.72 13.78
C CYS A 279 4.57 7.06 14.10
N LEU A 280 5.27 7.86 14.89
CA LEU A 280 4.89 9.25 15.11
C LEU A 280 5.14 10.09 13.84
N PRO A 281 4.34 11.15 13.59
CA PRO A 281 4.52 12.01 12.42
C PRO A 281 5.96 12.51 12.22
N GLU A 282 6.62 12.93 13.29
CA GLU A 282 7.99 13.45 13.27
C GLU A 282 9.07 12.40 12.96
N GLN A 283 8.77 11.11 13.16
CA GLN A 283 9.71 9.99 12.91
C GLN A 283 9.66 9.51 11.45
N SER A 284 8.60 9.83 10.70
CA SER A 284 8.29 9.15 9.44
C SER A 284 9.36 9.34 8.35
N LYS A 285 10.04 10.50 8.30
CA LYS A 285 11.12 10.74 7.33
C LYS A 285 12.36 9.88 7.62
N GLU A 286 12.75 9.78 8.88
CA GLU A 286 13.88 8.95 9.31
C GLU A 286 13.59 7.46 9.08
N ILE A 287 12.38 7.01 9.40
CA ILE A 287 11.96 5.63 9.19
C ILE A 287 11.90 5.28 7.70
N HIS A 288 11.53 6.22 6.83
CA HIS A 288 11.58 6.02 5.38
C HIS A 288 13.00 5.72 4.90
N GLU A 289 13.98 6.51 5.34
CA GLU A 289 15.40 6.27 5.02
C GLU A 289 15.91 4.95 5.63
N LYS A 290 15.44 4.58 6.84
CA LYS A 290 15.76 3.27 7.45
C LYS A 290 15.24 2.10 6.61
N ILE A 291 14.00 2.15 6.12
CA ILE A 291 13.43 1.10 5.28
C ILE A 291 14.22 0.98 3.98
N LEU A 292 14.54 2.10 3.32
CA LEU A 292 15.38 2.10 2.13
C LEU A 292 16.76 1.48 2.40
N ALA A 293 17.38 1.83 3.52
CA ALA A 293 18.71 1.27 3.89
C ALA A 293 18.65 -0.25 4.10
N ILE A 294 17.53 -0.81 4.59
CA ILE A 294 17.34 -2.26 4.72
C ILE A 294 17.20 -2.92 3.35
N GLU A 295 16.46 -2.30 2.43
CA GLU A 295 16.40 -2.77 1.04
C GLU A 295 17.79 -2.79 0.41
N GLU A 296 18.58 -1.71 0.58
CA GLU A 296 19.96 -1.62 0.10
C GLU A 296 20.85 -2.74 0.70
N ASP A 297 20.77 -2.99 2.01
CA ASP A 297 21.55 -4.05 2.69
C ASP A 297 21.23 -5.45 2.14
N ILE A 298 19.96 -5.73 1.88
CA ILE A 298 19.54 -7.00 1.28
C ILE A 298 20.16 -7.20 -0.11
N TRP A 299 20.05 -6.21 -0.99
CA TRP A 299 20.50 -6.33 -2.38
C TRP A 299 22.03 -6.21 -2.52
N GLN A 300 22.69 -5.44 -1.66
CA GLN A 300 24.14 -5.43 -1.55
C GLN A 300 24.69 -6.78 -1.09
N GLY A 301 24.07 -7.41 -0.10
CA GLY A 301 24.43 -8.74 0.34
C GLY A 301 24.27 -9.80 -0.75
N LEU A 302 23.29 -9.67 -1.63
CA LEU A 302 23.11 -10.49 -2.82
C LEU A 302 24.09 -10.15 -3.95
N GLY A 303 24.88 -9.08 -3.85
CA GLY A 303 25.85 -8.67 -4.86
C GLY A 303 25.23 -8.10 -6.15
N ILE A 304 24.01 -7.61 -6.10
CA ILE A 304 23.26 -7.14 -7.28
C ILE A 304 23.47 -5.64 -7.48
N PRO A 305 23.97 -5.18 -8.63
CA PRO A 305 24.07 -3.76 -8.96
C PRO A 305 22.69 -3.12 -9.09
N TYR A 306 22.52 -1.96 -8.48
CA TYR A 306 21.25 -1.22 -8.51
C TYR A 306 21.48 0.29 -8.51
N HIS A 307 20.40 1.03 -8.78
CA HIS A 307 20.27 2.42 -8.40
C HIS A 307 18.95 2.66 -7.65
N VAL A 308 18.87 3.76 -6.92
CA VAL A 308 17.67 4.23 -6.24
C VAL A 308 17.20 5.50 -6.90
N ILE A 309 15.91 5.55 -7.22
CA ILE A 309 15.27 6.73 -7.80
C ILE A 309 14.22 7.30 -6.85
N ASN A 310 14.20 8.63 -6.70
CA ASN A 310 13.12 9.36 -6.07
C ASN A 310 12.02 9.56 -7.11
N ILE A 311 10.88 8.94 -6.89
CA ILE A 311 9.79 8.86 -7.86
C ILE A 311 9.10 10.21 -8.02
N ALA A 312 8.87 10.62 -9.28
CA ALA A 312 8.18 11.85 -9.60
C ALA A 312 6.68 11.80 -9.24
N ALA A 313 6.12 12.96 -8.93
CA ALA A 313 4.76 13.11 -8.44
C ALA A 313 3.70 12.44 -9.36
N GLY A 314 3.87 12.51 -10.68
CA GLY A 314 2.93 11.94 -11.65
C GLY A 314 2.88 10.41 -11.64
N ASP A 315 3.90 9.73 -11.08
CA ASP A 315 3.93 8.27 -10.93
C ASP A 315 3.63 7.81 -9.48
N LEU A 316 3.46 8.74 -8.53
CA LEU A 316 3.06 8.41 -7.17
C LEU A 316 1.61 7.91 -7.12
N GLY A 317 1.38 6.79 -6.41
CA GLY A 317 0.04 6.36 -6.02
C GLY A 317 -0.65 7.34 -5.06
N ALA A 318 -1.97 7.18 -4.88
CA ALA A 318 -2.75 8.06 -3.99
C ALA A 318 -2.16 8.20 -2.58
N PRO A 319 -1.73 7.11 -1.88
CA PRO A 319 -1.31 7.19 -0.49
C PRO A 319 0.08 7.78 -0.29
N ALA A 320 1.01 7.63 -1.24
CA ALA A 320 2.41 7.99 -1.04
C ALA A 320 2.64 9.51 -1.05
N ALA A 321 3.19 10.07 0.03
CA ALA A 321 3.72 11.44 0.06
C ALA A 321 5.10 11.54 -0.60
N LYS A 322 5.85 10.44 -0.56
CA LYS A 322 7.14 10.23 -1.23
C LYS A 322 7.36 8.73 -1.41
N LYS A 323 8.01 8.34 -2.50
CA LYS A 323 8.37 6.95 -2.80
C LYS A 323 9.77 6.89 -3.38
N TYR A 324 10.53 5.91 -2.94
CA TYR A 324 11.75 5.47 -3.62
C TYR A 324 11.49 4.14 -4.31
N ASP A 325 11.98 3.98 -5.53
CA ASP A 325 12.11 2.68 -6.17
C ASP A 325 13.59 2.33 -6.27
N MET A 326 13.90 1.08 -5.97
CA MET A 326 15.19 0.49 -6.27
C MET A 326 15.07 -0.32 -7.55
N GLU A 327 15.95 -0.05 -8.50
CA GLU A 327 15.97 -0.74 -9.78
C GLU A 327 17.32 -1.45 -9.95
N TYR A 328 17.30 -2.77 -10.24
CA TYR A 328 18.52 -3.50 -10.55
C TYR A 328 18.95 -3.30 -11.99
N TRP A 329 20.23 -3.41 -12.24
CA TRP A 329 20.74 -3.48 -13.61
C TRP A 329 20.49 -4.88 -14.18
N SER A 330 19.64 -4.99 -15.22
CA SER A 330 19.46 -6.24 -15.96
C SER A 330 20.57 -6.40 -17.00
N PRO A 331 21.46 -7.38 -16.87
CA PRO A 331 22.51 -7.63 -17.85
C PRO A 331 21.94 -8.17 -19.18
N VAL A 332 20.75 -8.74 -19.16
CA VAL A 332 20.03 -9.26 -20.33
C VAL A 332 19.39 -8.14 -21.12
N ASN A 333 18.68 -7.23 -20.44
CA ASN A 333 17.95 -6.14 -21.08
C ASN A 333 18.80 -4.87 -21.24
N GLN A 334 20.01 -4.81 -20.66
CA GLN A 334 20.92 -3.65 -20.68
C GLN A 334 20.24 -2.36 -20.19
N LYS A 335 19.42 -2.46 -19.14
CA LYS A 335 18.69 -1.36 -18.53
C LYS A 335 18.35 -1.64 -17.08
N TYR A 336 18.02 -0.57 -16.35
CA TYR A 336 17.48 -0.68 -15.01
C TYR A 336 16.02 -1.14 -15.03
N GLN A 337 15.64 -1.95 -14.04
CA GLN A 337 14.29 -2.48 -13.87
C GLN A 337 13.95 -2.53 -12.38
N GLU A 338 12.75 -2.08 -12.03
CA GLU A 338 12.25 -2.04 -10.65
C GLU A 338 12.29 -3.41 -9.98
N ILE A 339 12.90 -3.47 -8.79
CA ILE A 339 12.87 -4.65 -7.90
C ILE A 339 12.04 -4.39 -6.66
N THR A 340 12.35 -3.33 -5.91
CA THR A 340 11.66 -2.98 -4.67
C THR A 340 11.24 -1.54 -4.67
N SER A 341 10.31 -1.20 -3.79
CA SER A 341 9.88 0.16 -3.55
C SER A 341 9.57 0.38 -2.08
N CYS A 342 9.83 1.59 -1.57
CA CYS A 342 9.38 2.00 -0.26
C CYS A 342 8.68 3.36 -0.28
N SER A 343 7.61 3.47 0.50
CA SER A 343 6.74 4.65 0.50
C SER A 343 6.51 5.19 1.90
N ASN A 344 6.51 6.52 2.02
CA ASN A 344 5.98 7.23 3.17
C ASN A 344 4.56 7.67 2.86
N CYS A 345 3.58 7.08 3.55
CA CYS A 345 2.16 7.36 3.36
C CYS A 345 1.61 8.41 4.34
N THR A 346 2.46 8.96 5.21
CA THR A 346 2.06 9.86 6.29
C THR A 346 0.82 9.34 7.04
N ASP A 347 -0.17 10.15 7.31
CA ASP A 347 -1.42 9.77 7.98
C ASP A 347 -2.51 9.24 7.03
N PHE A 348 -2.24 9.09 5.73
CA PHE A 348 -3.26 8.78 4.73
C PHE A 348 -4.00 7.47 5.03
N GLN A 349 -3.26 6.39 5.21
CA GLN A 349 -3.81 5.07 5.52
C GLN A 349 -4.39 5.03 6.93
N ALA A 350 -3.69 5.62 7.91
CA ALA A 350 -4.12 5.68 9.30
C ALA A 350 -5.48 6.38 9.48
N ARG A 351 -5.74 7.45 8.71
CA ARG A 351 -7.06 8.12 8.71
C ARG A 351 -8.19 7.21 8.25
N ALA A 352 -7.93 6.39 7.23
CA ALA A 352 -8.94 5.52 6.65
C ALA A 352 -9.30 4.34 7.56
N VAL A 353 -8.28 3.73 8.21
CA VAL A 353 -8.47 2.63 9.16
C VAL A 353 -8.65 3.12 10.60
N ASN A 354 -8.63 4.45 10.84
CA ASN A 354 -8.83 5.07 12.16
C ASN A 354 -7.79 4.61 13.20
N CYS A 355 -6.54 4.43 12.78
CA CYS A 355 -5.42 4.14 13.67
C CYS A 355 -4.81 5.44 14.22
N ARG A 356 -4.78 5.61 15.53
CA ARG A 356 -4.38 6.85 16.19
C ARG A 356 -3.33 6.60 17.25
N VAL A 357 -2.64 7.66 17.65
CA VAL A 357 -1.72 7.66 18.80
C VAL A 357 -2.24 8.60 19.89
N ARG A 358 -2.10 8.16 21.14
CA ARG A 358 -2.28 9.03 22.31
C ARG A 358 -0.92 9.54 22.76
N ARG A 359 -0.74 10.86 22.70
CA ARG A 359 0.47 11.54 23.16
C ARG A 359 0.54 11.57 24.70
N LYS A 360 1.72 11.79 25.24
CA LYS A 360 1.95 11.93 26.68
C LYS A 360 1.18 13.09 27.32
N ASP A 361 0.90 14.14 26.55
CA ASP A 361 0.07 15.27 26.99
C ASP A 361 -1.45 15.02 26.91
N GLY A 362 -1.85 13.81 26.48
CA GLY A 362 -3.25 13.38 26.34
C GLY A 362 -3.87 13.71 24.97
N THR A 363 -3.19 14.42 24.10
CA THR A 363 -3.68 14.66 22.73
C THR A 363 -3.75 13.39 21.93
N VAL A 364 -4.69 13.31 20.98
CA VAL A 364 -4.88 12.15 20.08
C VAL A 364 -4.79 12.63 18.63
N GLU A 365 -3.91 12.00 17.88
CA GLU A 365 -3.72 12.27 16.45
C GLU A 365 -3.55 10.96 15.66
N PHE A 366 -3.49 11.04 14.33
CA PHE A 366 -3.24 9.87 13.50
C PHE A 366 -1.75 9.52 13.49
N VAL A 367 -1.44 8.23 13.50
CA VAL A 367 -0.08 7.73 13.26
C VAL A 367 0.31 7.95 11.80
N HIS A 368 1.62 7.94 11.50
CA HIS A 368 2.10 7.80 10.14
C HIS A 368 2.37 6.33 9.81
N THR A 369 2.18 5.97 8.54
CA THR A 369 2.45 4.62 8.03
C THR A 369 3.47 4.66 6.91
N LEU A 370 4.30 3.62 6.85
CA LEU A 370 5.32 3.42 5.82
C LEU A 370 5.35 1.96 5.42
N ASN A 371 5.65 1.70 4.17
CA ASN A 371 5.89 0.36 3.67
C ASN A 371 7.19 0.29 2.89
N GLY A 372 7.71 -0.92 2.70
CA GLY A 372 8.83 -1.19 1.82
C GLY A 372 8.97 -2.68 1.54
N THR A 373 9.36 -3.00 0.33
CA THR A 373 9.51 -4.39 -0.08
C THR A 373 10.87 -4.94 0.34
N ALA A 374 10.91 -5.87 1.28
CA ALA A 374 12.16 -6.56 1.60
C ALA A 374 12.60 -7.47 0.44
N ILE A 375 11.77 -8.45 0.06
CA ILE A 375 12.05 -9.31 -1.10
C ILE A 375 10.76 -9.65 -1.86
N PRO A 376 10.63 -9.29 -3.14
CA PRO A 376 9.59 -9.74 -4.05
C PRO A 376 10.08 -11.03 -4.74
N LEU A 377 9.73 -12.22 -4.21
CA LEU A 377 10.43 -13.48 -4.51
C LEU A 377 10.47 -13.82 -6.01
N ALA A 378 9.40 -13.65 -6.75
CA ALA A 378 9.40 -13.94 -8.18
C ALA A 378 10.39 -13.05 -8.97
N ARG A 379 10.41 -11.73 -8.72
CA ARG A 379 11.39 -10.81 -9.33
C ARG A 379 12.81 -11.09 -8.85
N ALA A 380 12.99 -11.43 -7.55
CA ALA A 380 14.28 -11.79 -7.01
C ALA A 380 14.88 -13.02 -7.72
N LEU A 381 14.06 -14.02 -8.05
CA LEU A 381 14.52 -15.17 -8.86
C LEU A 381 14.94 -14.72 -10.28
N VAL A 382 14.21 -13.80 -10.92
CA VAL A 382 14.63 -13.23 -12.22
C VAL A 382 16.01 -12.59 -12.09
N VAL A 383 16.17 -11.71 -11.10
CA VAL A 383 17.40 -10.97 -10.85
C VAL A 383 18.58 -11.92 -10.62
N LEU A 384 18.40 -12.94 -9.78
CA LEU A 384 19.47 -13.90 -9.50
C LEU A 384 19.81 -14.74 -10.72
N LEU A 385 18.81 -15.25 -11.45
CA LEU A 385 19.07 -16.03 -12.66
C LEU A 385 19.80 -15.22 -13.72
N GLU A 386 19.40 -13.96 -13.95
CA GLU A 386 20.04 -13.10 -14.95
C GLU A 386 21.50 -12.75 -14.58
N ASN A 387 21.82 -12.66 -13.28
CA ASN A 387 23.15 -12.24 -12.81
C ASN A 387 24.08 -13.39 -12.45
N TYR A 388 23.56 -14.57 -12.09
CA TYR A 388 24.35 -15.69 -11.58
C TYR A 388 24.28 -16.97 -12.42
N ALA A 389 23.37 -17.05 -13.42
CA ALA A 389 23.40 -18.13 -14.37
C ALA A 389 24.53 -17.94 -15.39
N THR A 390 25.19 -19.02 -15.74
CA THR A 390 26.34 -19.03 -16.67
C THR A 390 25.94 -19.62 -18.01
N LYS A 391 26.68 -19.29 -19.08
CA LYS A 391 26.41 -19.76 -20.44
C LYS A 391 26.65 -21.28 -20.60
N ASP A 392 27.45 -21.89 -19.72
CA ASP A 392 27.69 -23.35 -19.68
C ASP A 392 26.61 -24.09 -18.87
N GLY A 393 25.53 -23.39 -18.47
CA GLY A 393 24.35 -24.00 -17.87
C GLY A 393 24.42 -24.22 -16.37
N LYS A 394 25.31 -23.53 -15.64
CA LYS A 394 25.37 -23.56 -14.18
C LYS A 394 24.70 -22.32 -13.59
N PHE A 395 24.22 -22.44 -12.36
CA PHE A 395 23.82 -21.32 -11.54
C PHE A 395 24.75 -21.23 -10.32
N MET A 396 25.41 -20.09 -10.17
CA MET A 396 26.31 -19.83 -9.05
C MET A 396 25.50 -19.30 -7.87
N VAL A 397 25.42 -20.07 -6.78
CA VAL A 397 24.65 -19.66 -5.60
C VAL A 397 25.34 -18.49 -4.88
N PRO A 398 24.71 -17.31 -4.74
CA PRO A 398 25.26 -16.22 -3.94
C PRO A 398 25.71 -16.67 -2.56
N GLU A 399 26.85 -16.20 -2.08
CA GLU A 399 27.48 -16.69 -0.85
C GLU A 399 26.52 -16.64 0.35
N VAL A 400 25.75 -15.54 0.46
CA VAL A 400 24.78 -15.32 1.54
C VAL A 400 23.61 -16.30 1.51
N LEU A 401 23.33 -16.95 0.36
CA LEU A 401 22.26 -17.94 0.22
C LEU A 401 22.74 -19.38 0.42
N GLN A 402 24.05 -19.63 0.36
CA GLN A 402 24.59 -20.99 0.48
C GLN A 402 24.18 -21.71 1.78
N PRO A 403 24.16 -21.05 2.96
CA PRO A 403 23.69 -21.68 4.20
C PRO A 403 22.26 -22.20 4.10
N TYR A 404 21.39 -21.47 3.41
CA TYR A 404 19.97 -21.82 3.21
C TYR A 404 19.75 -22.83 2.08
N MET A 405 20.79 -23.12 1.28
CA MET A 405 20.80 -24.09 0.19
C MET A 405 21.59 -25.37 0.54
N GLY A 406 21.79 -25.63 1.86
CA GLY A 406 22.55 -26.80 2.32
C GLY A 406 24.04 -26.73 1.98
N GLY A 407 24.62 -25.56 1.84
CA GLY A 407 26.03 -25.32 1.52
C GLY A 407 26.37 -25.48 0.04
N LYS A 408 25.38 -25.66 -0.85
CA LYS A 408 25.61 -25.74 -2.30
C LYS A 408 26.16 -24.41 -2.83
N LYS A 409 27.22 -24.47 -3.62
CA LYS A 409 27.86 -23.32 -4.27
C LYS A 409 27.43 -23.16 -5.73
N GLU A 410 26.98 -24.23 -6.35
CA GLU A 410 26.46 -24.26 -7.72
C GLU A 410 25.27 -25.22 -7.82
N LEU A 411 24.38 -24.93 -8.77
CA LEU A 411 23.22 -25.74 -9.12
C LEU A 411 23.27 -26.10 -10.60
#